data_87dffe04e733cc0b623af1918869014f
#
_entry.id   87dffe04e733cc0b623af1918869014f
#
_cell.length_a   1.000
_cell.length_b   1.000
_cell.length_c   1.000
_cell.angle_alpha   90.00
_cell.angle_beta   90.00
_cell.angle_gamma   90.00
#
_symmetry.space_group_name_H-M   'P 1'
#
loop_
_entity.id
_entity.type
_entity.pdbx_description
1 polymer ?
#
loop_
_entity_poly.entity_id
_entity_poly.type
_entity_poly.pdbx_seq_one_letter_code
_entity_poly.pdbx_strand_id
1 'polypeptide(L)'
;MPSTVEQYFDIVEVYDGSSFTDRTLEAQSPAGTAFAILEGTDDFLYLGDASKFDMALFDIATAGSLGTLKYEYWNGSAFTEFIPMSGTYQNDPDDNENASYGFGEDGAEVFPVNRLGNWAETTIDGQSAFWIRISSPTSVSTAPTIKSIKKRGLQAYCTTADVFQLLQLGNVIGGDNFTSSTTPSLSAVENYIHEAQAKIDYYTRKSWRPNIAYQEYHEFNVNGFKLDRLDPYKLVKLQIWNGASYDTKDQGRTQDFFLVPNTGMVQFSRYFLLPARFTSYNAPVFRFGGGEFTMPIKVTYFYGRDITTDGRDGALVTDITKKLAAIDVLRHADYGGVSVSGMDRVQVAQKIDAYTAETAELLDSLRSFEVF
;
A
#
# COMPACT_ATOMS: atom_id res chain seq x y z
N MET A 1 -0.83 10.15 -17.51
CA MET A 1 -1.43 9.54 -16.31
C MET A 1 -0.47 8.47 -15.84
N PRO A 2 -0.12 8.39 -14.56
CA PRO A 2 0.68 7.28 -14.10
C PRO A 2 -0.07 5.99 -14.44
N SER A 3 0.63 5.02 -15.01
CA SER A 3 0.06 3.70 -15.23
C SER A 3 -0.21 3.09 -13.86
N THR A 4 -1.43 2.69 -13.60
CA THR A 4 -1.75 1.96 -12.38
C THR A 4 -1.08 0.60 -12.46
N VAL A 5 -0.11 0.35 -11.60
CA VAL A 5 0.58 -0.95 -11.50
C VAL A 5 -0.30 -1.94 -10.72
N GLU A 6 -1.60 -1.89 -10.94
CA GLU A 6 -2.52 -2.90 -10.43
C GLU A 6 -2.39 -4.14 -11.30
N GLN A 7 -1.99 -5.24 -10.71
CA GLN A 7 -1.87 -6.54 -11.35
C GLN A 7 -2.83 -7.52 -10.68
N TYR A 8 -3.15 -8.61 -11.35
CA TYR A 8 -3.88 -9.69 -10.72
C TYR A 8 -2.93 -10.60 -9.95
N PHE A 9 -3.44 -11.28 -8.92
CA PHE A 9 -2.70 -12.33 -8.24
C PHE A 9 -2.40 -13.49 -9.19
N ASP A 10 -1.23 -14.11 -9.01
CA ASP A 10 -0.85 -15.28 -9.78
C ASP A 10 -1.68 -16.50 -9.38
N ILE A 11 -2.08 -16.58 -8.09
CA ILE A 11 -2.83 -17.68 -7.52
C ILE A 11 -3.89 -17.15 -6.56
N VAL A 12 -5.13 -17.57 -6.74
CA VAL A 12 -6.25 -17.34 -5.82
C VAL A 12 -6.94 -18.67 -5.56
N GLU A 13 -6.93 -19.13 -4.32
CA GLU A 13 -7.55 -20.39 -3.92
C GLU A 13 -8.52 -20.19 -2.77
N VAL A 14 -9.62 -20.90 -2.81
CA VAL A 14 -10.59 -21.02 -1.72
C VAL A 14 -10.51 -22.41 -1.15
N TYR A 15 -10.27 -22.52 0.14
CA TYR A 15 -10.31 -23.76 0.89
C TYR A 15 -11.62 -23.81 1.70
N ASP A 16 -12.41 -24.86 1.52
CA ASP A 16 -13.75 -25.04 2.10
C ASP A 16 -13.75 -25.91 3.40
N GLY A 17 -12.63 -26.00 4.10
CA GLY A 17 -12.46 -26.87 5.24
C GLY A 17 -12.08 -28.31 4.87
N SER A 18 -12.20 -28.69 3.58
CA SER A 18 -11.93 -30.06 3.10
C SER A 18 -11.08 -30.11 1.82
N SER A 19 -11.27 -29.19 0.90
CA SER A 19 -10.62 -29.16 -0.41
C SER A 19 -10.29 -27.75 -0.87
N PHE A 20 -9.28 -27.65 -1.73
CA PHE A 20 -8.94 -26.41 -2.41
C PHE A 20 -9.72 -26.30 -3.74
N THR A 21 -10.13 -25.08 -4.05
CA THR A 21 -10.72 -24.74 -5.34
C THR A 21 -9.96 -23.55 -5.92
N ASP A 22 -9.32 -23.74 -7.07
CA ASP A 22 -8.65 -22.67 -7.81
C ASP A 22 -9.69 -21.67 -8.37
N ARG A 23 -9.55 -20.41 -7.98
CA ARG A 23 -10.36 -19.25 -8.39
C ARG A 23 -9.56 -18.19 -9.13
N THR A 24 -8.34 -18.54 -9.56
CA THR A 24 -7.43 -17.59 -10.20
C THR A 24 -8.03 -16.94 -11.45
N LEU A 25 -8.63 -17.75 -12.33
CA LEU A 25 -9.22 -17.23 -13.58
C LEU A 25 -10.42 -16.32 -13.31
N GLU A 26 -11.28 -16.68 -12.37
CA GLU A 26 -12.42 -15.85 -11.98
C GLU A 26 -11.95 -14.53 -11.35
N ALA A 27 -10.95 -14.60 -10.45
CA ALA A 27 -10.39 -13.42 -9.79
C ALA A 27 -9.71 -12.45 -10.77
N GLN A 28 -9.21 -12.94 -11.90
CA GLN A 28 -8.59 -12.15 -12.97
C GLN A 28 -9.59 -11.58 -13.99
N SER A 29 -10.88 -11.94 -13.89
CA SER A 29 -11.90 -11.60 -14.89
C SER A 29 -13.03 -10.75 -14.29
N PRO A 30 -12.88 -9.41 -14.19
CA PRO A 30 -13.89 -8.53 -13.58
C PRO A 30 -15.28 -8.57 -14.23
N ALA A 31 -15.34 -9.01 -15.51
CA ALA A 31 -16.58 -9.21 -16.25
C ALA A 31 -17.12 -10.64 -16.13
N GLY A 32 -16.41 -11.51 -15.43
CA GLY A 32 -16.80 -12.91 -15.21
C GLY A 32 -17.85 -13.09 -14.13
N THR A 33 -18.14 -14.34 -13.83
CA THR A 33 -19.06 -14.71 -12.74
C THR A 33 -18.35 -14.47 -11.41
N ALA A 34 -19.02 -13.75 -10.52
CA ALA A 34 -18.54 -13.59 -9.16
C ALA A 34 -18.53 -14.93 -8.41
N PHE A 35 -17.55 -15.17 -7.57
CA PHE A 35 -17.41 -16.38 -6.78
C PHE A 35 -17.48 -16.08 -5.28
N ALA A 36 -18.04 -17.04 -4.53
CA ALA A 36 -18.12 -16.93 -3.08
C ALA A 36 -16.76 -17.23 -2.42
N ILE A 37 -16.51 -16.58 -1.30
CA ILE A 37 -15.38 -16.83 -0.42
C ILE A 37 -15.88 -16.94 1.02
N LEU A 38 -15.17 -17.67 1.89
CA LEU A 38 -15.45 -17.75 3.33
C LEU A 38 -16.92 -18.13 3.60
N GLU A 39 -17.37 -19.26 3.04
CA GLU A 39 -18.74 -19.75 3.22
C GLU A 39 -18.94 -20.39 4.60
N GLY A 40 -17.85 -20.82 5.27
CA GLY A 40 -17.82 -21.43 6.59
C GLY A 40 -16.72 -20.85 7.49
N THR A 41 -16.77 -21.20 8.77
CA THR A 41 -15.78 -20.75 9.77
C THR A 41 -14.41 -21.43 9.62
N ASP A 42 -14.36 -22.58 8.95
CA ASP A 42 -13.14 -23.33 8.68
C ASP A 42 -12.58 -23.04 7.29
N ASP A 43 -13.19 -22.09 6.56
CA ASP A 43 -12.79 -21.71 5.22
C ASP A 43 -11.67 -20.69 5.24
N PHE A 44 -10.84 -20.76 4.20
CA PHE A 44 -9.77 -19.80 3.95
C PHE A 44 -9.77 -19.32 2.52
N LEU A 45 -9.57 -18.03 2.34
CA LEU A 45 -9.15 -17.45 1.06
C LEU A 45 -7.63 -17.33 1.08
N TYR A 46 -6.96 -17.94 0.11
CA TYR A 46 -5.52 -17.86 -0.09
C TYR A 46 -5.19 -16.97 -1.28
N LEU A 47 -4.27 -16.04 -1.06
CA LEU A 47 -3.73 -15.15 -2.09
C LEU A 47 -2.24 -15.42 -2.21
N GLY A 48 -1.81 -15.95 -3.34
CA GLY A 48 -0.43 -16.34 -3.63
C GLY A 48 0.16 -15.56 -4.78
N ASP A 49 1.43 -15.24 -4.66
CA ASP A 49 2.19 -14.56 -5.70
C ASP A 49 3.66 -14.97 -5.70
N ALA A 50 4.27 -14.96 -6.90
CA ALA A 50 5.70 -15.25 -7.07
C ALA A 50 6.60 -14.19 -6.42
N SER A 51 6.06 -13.01 -6.10
CA SER A 51 6.77 -11.92 -5.44
C SER A 51 5.97 -11.36 -4.27
N LYS A 52 6.66 -10.76 -3.30
CA LYS A 52 5.98 -10.04 -2.21
C LYS A 52 5.15 -8.88 -2.76
N PHE A 53 4.02 -8.63 -2.16
CA PHE A 53 3.10 -7.54 -2.50
C PHE A 53 2.77 -6.71 -1.25
N ASP A 54 2.27 -5.50 -1.44
CA ASP A 54 1.94 -4.61 -0.33
C ASP A 54 0.45 -4.28 -0.24
N MET A 55 -0.37 -4.83 -1.14
CA MET A 55 -1.79 -4.53 -1.18
C MET A 55 -2.57 -5.61 -1.92
N ALA A 56 -3.74 -5.96 -1.39
CA ALA A 56 -4.80 -6.64 -2.09
C ALA A 56 -5.99 -5.69 -2.28
N LEU A 57 -6.54 -5.63 -3.49
CA LEU A 57 -7.69 -4.82 -3.86
C LEU A 57 -8.80 -5.75 -4.34
N PHE A 58 -9.90 -5.77 -3.62
CA PHE A 58 -11.09 -6.57 -3.92
C PHE A 58 -12.15 -5.73 -4.61
N ASP A 59 -12.82 -6.32 -5.57
CA ASP A 59 -14.08 -5.82 -6.13
C ASP A 59 -15.20 -6.75 -5.66
N ILE A 60 -15.94 -6.32 -4.65
CA ILE A 60 -16.97 -7.12 -3.97
C ILE A 60 -18.29 -6.98 -4.74
N ALA A 61 -18.81 -8.10 -5.21
CA ALA A 61 -20.10 -8.14 -5.92
C ALA A 61 -21.28 -8.10 -4.97
N THR A 62 -21.18 -8.82 -3.86
CA THR A 62 -22.19 -8.88 -2.81
C THR A 62 -21.49 -8.88 -1.46
N ALA A 63 -21.89 -7.98 -0.61
CA ALA A 63 -21.39 -7.88 0.76
C ALA A 63 -21.66 -9.15 1.55
N GLY A 64 -20.71 -9.52 2.40
CA GLY A 64 -20.87 -10.59 3.38
C GLY A 64 -21.30 -10.07 4.75
N SER A 65 -21.71 -11.02 5.58
CA SER A 65 -21.89 -10.80 7.01
C SER A 65 -21.04 -11.81 7.75
N LEU A 66 -19.82 -11.39 8.08
CA LEU A 66 -18.77 -12.20 8.67
C LEU A 66 -18.57 -11.79 10.13
N GLY A 67 -18.00 -12.70 10.91
CA GLY A 67 -17.48 -12.39 12.23
C GLY A 67 -16.10 -11.69 12.14
N THR A 68 -15.31 -11.83 13.20
CA THR A 68 -13.94 -11.28 13.21
C THR A 68 -13.10 -11.95 12.13
N LEU A 69 -12.55 -11.13 11.24
CA LEU A 69 -11.64 -11.60 10.20
C LEU A 69 -10.23 -11.78 10.78
N LYS A 70 -9.55 -12.80 10.29
CA LYS A 70 -8.17 -13.10 10.62
C LYS A 70 -7.34 -13.10 9.35
N TYR A 71 -6.27 -12.32 9.36
CA TYR A 71 -5.30 -12.20 8.26
C TYR A 71 -3.98 -12.81 8.70
N GLU A 72 -3.44 -13.71 7.92
CA GLU A 72 -2.20 -14.41 8.24
C GLU A 72 -1.28 -14.48 7.03
N TYR A 73 0.03 -14.50 7.27
CA TYR A 73 1.07 -14.71 6.27
C TYR A 73 2.02 -15.82 6.74
N TRP A 74 2.71 -16.45 5.80
CA TRP A 74 3.71 -17.46 6.12
C TRP A 74 5.04 -16.81 6.49
N ASN A 75 5.51 -17.04 7.73
CA ASN A 75 6.74 -16.42 8.24
C ASN A 75 8.00 -17.28 8.06
N GLY A 76 7.92 -18.37 7.27
CA GLY A 76 8.97 -19.35 7.08
C GLY A 76 8.85 -20.59 7.98
N SER A 77 7.97 -20.57 8.99
CA SER A 77 7.72 -21.72 9.89
C SER A 77 6.24 -21.96 10.18
N ALA A 78 5.42 -20.92 10.20
CA ALA A 78 4.00 -20.98 10.49
C ALA A 78 3.24 -19.81 9.87
N PHE A 79 1.92 -19.96 9.74
CA PHE A 79 1.04 -18.82 9.48
C PHE A 79 0.96 -17.95 10.72
N THR A 80 1.28 -16.68 10.55
CA THR A 80 1.34 -15.66 11.61
C THR A 80 0.36 -14.55 11.30
N GLU A 81 -0.45 -14.21 12.30
CA GLU A 81 -1.45 -13.15 12.17
C GLU A 81 -0.80 -11.77 12.01
N PHE A 82 -1.42 -10.93 11.20
CA PHE A 82 -1.10 -9.53 11.06
C PHE A 82 -2.38 -8.70 10.93
N ILE A 83 -2.28 -7.43 11.25
CA ILE A 83 -3.36 -6.46 11.02
C ILE A 83 -3.09 -5.77 9.68
N PRO A 84 -4.00 -5.84 8.68
CA PRO A 84 -3.76 -5.32 7.33
C PRO A 84 -3.68 -3.78 7.26
N MET A 85 -3.64 -3.11 8.40
CA MET A 85 -3.48 -1.66 8.51
C MET A 85 -2.41 -1.24 9.49
N SER A 86 -1.66 -0.18 9.12
CA SER A 86 -1.05 0.71 10.08
C SER A 86 -1.97 1.92 10.26
N GLY A 87 -2.95 1.81 11.15
CA GLY A 87 -3.84 2.92 11.43
C GLY A 87 -3.09 4.07 12.08
N THR A 88 -3.11 5.22 11.42
CA THR A 88 -2.78 6.48 12.07
C THR A 88 -3.89 6.89 13.05
N TYR A 89 -5.00 6.17 13.04
CA TYR A 89 -6.23 6.43 13.82
C TYR A 89 -6.73 5.14 14.48
N GLN A 90 -5.88 4.54 15.31
CA GLN A 90 -6.20 3.33 16.10
C GLN A 90 -7.31 3.53 17.14
N ASN A 91 -7.93 4.69 17.22
CA ASN A 91 -8.93 5.04 18.24
C ASN A 91 -10.21 5.63 17.65
N ASP A 92 -10.56 5.33 16.40
CA ASP A 92 -11.90 5.68 15.92
C ASP A 92 -12.92 4.74 16.58
N PRO A 93 -13.77 5.22 17.51
CA PRO A 93 -14.73 4.38 18.22
C PRO A 93 -15.79 3.78 17.28
N ASP A 94 -15.95 4.33 16.08
CA ASP A 94 -16.89 3.86 15.06
C ASP A 94 -16.25 2.90 14.06
N ASP A 95 -14.94 2.90 13.97
CA ASP A 95 -14.16 1.90 13.25
C ASP A 95 -13.88 0.77 14.25
N ASN A 96 -14.74 -0.23 14.25
CA ASN A 96 -14.53 -1.43 15.04
C ASN A 96 -13.35 -2.19 14.42
N GLU A 97 -12.14 -1.70 14.69
CA GLU A 97 -10.85 -2.03 14.05
C GLU A 97 -10.54 -3.53 14.03
N ASN A 98 -11.24 -4.30 14.85
CA ASN A 98 -11.10 -5.75 14.92
C ASN A 98 -12.22 -6.50 14.20
N ALA A 99 -13.27 -5.84 13.71
CA ALA A 99 -14.47 -6.56 13.36
C ALA A 99 -14.72 -6.74 11.88
N SER A 100 -14.24 -5.89 11.02
CA SER A 100 -14.60 -6.04 9.60
C SER A 100 -13.74 -5.20 8.67
N TYR A 101 -12.48 -5.52 8.58
CA TYR A 101 -11.82 -5.09 7.37
C TYR A 101 -12.41 -5.89 6.21
N GLY A 102 -13.26 -5.19 5.47
CA GLY A 102 -13.71 -5.57 4.20
C GLY A 102 -14.78 -6.64 4.17
N PHE A 103 -15.31 -6.86 3.02
CA PHE A 103 -16.39 -7.79 2.70
C PHE A 103 -17.77 -7.42 3.28
N GLY A 104 -17.89 -6.37 4.10
CA GLY A 104 -19.16 -5.93 4.67
C GLY A 104 -19.96 -4.95 3.79
N GLU A 105 -19.37 -4.46 2.69
CA GLU A 105 -20.01 -3.54 1.75
C GLU A 105 -19.69 -3.94 0.31
N ASP A 106 -20.63 -3.67 -0.62
CA ASP A 106 -20.40 -3.87 -2.05
C ASP A 106 -19.38 -2.87 -2.59
N GLY A 107 -18.66 -3.25 -3.64
CA GLY A 107 -17.73 -2.39 -4.35
C GLY A 107 -16.27 -2.61 -4.01
N ALA A 108 -15.45 -1.58 -4.17
CA ALA A 108 -14.00 -1.69 -4.01
C ALA A 108 -13.57 -1.61 -2.54
N GLU A 109 -12.86 -2.62 -2.09
CA GLU A 109 -12.20 -2.65 -0.79
C GLU A 109 -10.70 -2.88 -0.94
N VAL A 110 -9.92 -2.25 -0.08
CA VAL A 110 -8.45 -2.31 -0.11
C VAL A 110 -7.93 -2.83 1.20
N PHE A 111 -7.05 -3.81 1.11
CA PHE A 111 -6.34 -4.39 2.26
C PHE A 111 -4.85 -4.10 2.12
N PRO A 112 -4.35 -3.05 2.77
CA PRO A 112 -2.92 -2.81 2.83
C PRO A 112 -2.25 -3.95 3.58
N VAL A 113 -1.24 -4.54 2.96
CA VAL A 113 -0.36 -5.51 3.57
C VAL A 113 0.86 -4.77 4.07
N ASN A 114 0.92 -4.53 5.37
CA ASN A 114 2.08 -3.87 5.96
C ASN A 114 3.33 -4.72 5.78
N ARG A 115 4.50 -4.13 6.01
CA ARG A 115 5.76 -4.87 6.01
C ARG A 115 5.66 -6.07 6.94
N LEU A 116 5.60 -7.25 6.35
CA LEU A 116 5.57 -8.50 7.08
C LEU A 116 7.01 -8.94 7.34
N GLY A 117 7.36 -9.08 8.62
CA GLY A 117 8.67 -9.57 9.01
C GLY A 117 8.80 -11.05 8.67
N ASN A 118 9.93 -11.45 8.09
CA ASN A 118 10.21 -12.84 7.74
C ASN A 118 9.19 -13.51 6.80
N TRP A 119 8.46 -12.73 5.99
CA TRP A 119 7.55 -13.30 5.01
C TRP A 119 8.34 -14.14 4.01
N ALA A 120 8.01 -15.42 3.94
CA ALA A 120 8.73 -16.43 3.16
C ALA A 120 7.78 -17.16 2.21
N GLU A 121 8.35 -17.78 1.20
CA GLU A 121 7.62 -18.69 0.31
C GLU A 121 7.26 -19.98 1.03
N THR A 122 6.13 -20.56 0.67
CA THR A 122 5.75 -21.94 1.03
C THR A 122 4.89 -22.55 -0.06
N THR A 123 4.70 -23.86 0.01
CA THR A 123 3.87 -24.60 -0.94
C THR A 123 2.51 -24.88 -0.32
N ILE A 124 1.44 -24.45 -0.99
CA ILE A 124 0.05 -24.74 -0.67
C ILE A 124 -0.60 -25.30 -1.91
N ASP A 125 -1.33 -26.38 -1.78
CA ASP A 125 -1.94 -27.14 -2.88
C ASP A 125 -1.01 -27.37 -4.09
N GLY A 126 0.28 -27.68 -3.82
CA GLY A 126 1.30 -27.89 -4.85
C GLY A 126 1.87 -26.63 -5.48
N GLN A 127 1.39 -25.43 -5.13
CA GLN A 127 1.83 -24.14 -5.66
C GLN A 127 2.79 -23.45 -4.67
N SER A 128 3.99 -23.05 -5.12
CA SER A 128 4.96 -22.31 -4.30
C SER A 128 4.80 -20.82 -4.53
N ALA A 129 4.55 -20.07 -3.46
CA ALA A 129 4.34 -18.64 -3.52
C ALA A 129 4.57 -17.95 -2.17
N PHE A 130 4.57 -16.60 -2.17
CA PHE A 130 4.37 -15.78 -0.98
C PHE A 130 2.87 -15.72 -0.68
N TRP A 131 2.45 -16.34 0.41
CA TRP A 131 1.04 -16.51 0.72
C TRP A 131 0.56 -15.59 1.83
N ILE A 132 -0.65 -15.06 1.60
CA ILE A 132 -1.54 -14.54 2.64
C ILE A 132 -2.80 -15.39 2.64
N ARG A 133 -3.36 -15.63 3.82
CA ARG A 133 -4.67 -16.24 3.95
C ARG A 133 -5.59 -15.40 4.84
N ILE A 134 -6.88 -15.45 4.52
CA ILE A 134 -7.94 -14.73 5.22
C ILE A 134 -8.99 -15.75 5.66
N SER A 135 -9.51 -15.60 6.88
CA SER A 135 -10.57 -16.46 7.42
C SER A 135 -11.52 -15.68 8.31
N SER A 136 -12.68 -16.27 8.58
CA SER A 136 -13.67 -15.76 9.53
C SER A 136 -13.99 -16.83 10.60
N PRO A 137 -13.08 -17.06 11.57
CA PRO A 137 -13.15 -18.22 12.46
C PRO A 137 -14.29 -18.14 13.49
N THR A 138 -14.97 -17.02 13.61
CA THR A 138 -16.00 -16.83 14.63
C THR A 138 -17.40 -17.06 14.11
N SER A 139 -17.75 -16.55 12.95
CA SER A 139 -19.09 -16.74 12.35
C SER A 139 -19.10 -16.33 10.87
N VAL A 140 -19.97 -16.99 10.10
CA VAL A 140 -20.31 -16.60 8.73
C VAL A 140 -21.83 -16.68 8.63
N SER A 141 -22.50 -15.54 8.52
CA SER A 141 -23.95 -15.48 8.31
C SER A 141 -24.31 -15.36 6.84
N THR A 142 -23.50 -14.65 6.07
CA THR A 142 -23.61 -14.51 4.62
C THR A 142 -22.22 -14.47 4.04
N ALA A 143 -21.93 -15.35 3.09
CA ALA A 143 -20.65 -15.35 2.38
C ALA A 143 -20.60 -14.19 1.39
N PRO A 144 -19.50 -13.40 1.36
CA PRO A 144 -19.29 -12.40 0.33
C PRO A 144 -19.00 -13.05 -1.02
N THR A 145 -19.37 -12.38 -2.11
CA THR A 145 -18.97 -12.79 -3.45
C THR A 145 -18.05 -11.74 -4.09
N ILE A 146 -17.04 -12.19 -4.78
CA ILE A 146 -15.96 -11.37 -5.33
C ILE A 146 -15.99 -11.43 -6.85
N LYS A 147 -15.85 -10.29 -7.53
CA LYS A 147 -15.69 -10.18 -9.00
C LYS A 147 -14.24 -10.28 -9.43
N SER A 148 -13.35 -9.63 -8.68
CA SER A 148 -11.93 -9.65 -9.01
C SER A 148 -11.08 -9.32 -7.79
N ILE A 149 -9.85 -9.83 -7.81
CA ILE A 149 -8.85 -9.54 -6.78
C ILE A 149 -7.56 -9.12 -7.48
N LYS A 150 -7.13 -7.90 -7.22
CA LYS A 150 -5.88 -7.34 -7.74
C LYS A 150 -4.87 -7.18 -6.63
N LYS A 151 -3.60 -7.19 -7.00
CA LYS A 151 -2.47 -6.89 -6.13
C LYS A 151 -1.76 -5.63 -6.56
N ARG A 152 -0.94 -5.11 -5.67
CA ARG A 152 0.16 -4.23 -6.00
C ARG A 152 1.46 -4.83 -5.45
N GLY A 153 2.43 -5.05 -6.33
CA GLY A 153 3.75 -5.53 -5.94
C GLY A 153 4.52 -4.50 -5.10
N LEU A 154 5.44 -4.98 -4.27
CA LEU A 154 6.40 -4.10 -3.60
C LEU A 154 7.28 -3.45 -4.66
N GLN A 155 7.10 -2.13 -4.84
CA GLN A 155 7.94 -1.37 -5.75
C GLN A 155 9.05 -0.67 -4.96
N ALA A 156 10.26 -1.17 -5.13
CA ALA A 156 11.45 -0.51 -4.61
C ALA A 156 11.95 0.55 -5.61
N TYR A 157 12.56 1.64 -5.10
CA TYR A 157 13.12 2.70 -5.95
C TYR A 157 14.42 2.27 -6.64
N CYS A 158 15.10 1.25 -6.10
CA CYS A 158 16.19 0.52 -6.77
C CYS A 158 16.22 -0.92 -6.24
N THR A 159 16.97 -1.77 -6.93
CA THR A 159 17.21 -3.15 -6.50
C THR A 159 18.48 -3.28 -5.67
N THR A 160 18.62 -4.39 -4.93
CA THR A 160 19.88 -4.72 -4.24
C THR A 160 21.03 -4.95 -5.22
N ALA A 161 20.75 -5.50 -6.41
CA ALA A 161 21.71 -5.64 -7.49
C ALA A 161 22.22 -4.29 -8.01
N ASP A 162 21.37 -3.26 -8.08
CA ASP A 162 21.77 -1.91 -8.45
C ASP A 162 22.80 -1.32 -7.46
N VAL A 163 22.58 -1.52 -6.16
CA VAL A 163 23.50 -1.10 -5.10
C VAL A 163 24.82 -1.88 -5.20
N PHE A 164 24.74 -3.17 -5.43
CA PHE A 164 25.89 -4.06 -5.61
C PHE A 164 26.76 -3.62 -6.78
N GLN A 165 26.16 -3.31 -7.92
CA GLN A 165 26.84 -2.83 -9.11
C GLN A 165 27.45 -1.44 -8.92
N LEU A 166 26.73 -0.51 -8.26
CA LEU A 166 27.26 0.83 -7.96
C LEU A 166 28.53 0.77 -7.11
N LEU A 167 28.60 -0.16 -6.18
CA LEU A 167 29.77 -0.40 -5.32
C LEU A 167 30.86 -1.26 -5.96
N GLN A 168 30.60 -1.85 -7.15
CA GLN A 168 31.50 -2.73 -7.89
C GLN A 168 31.97 -3.95 -7.07
N LEU A 169 31.06 -4.56 -6.33
CA LEU A 169 31.37 -5.65 -5.39
C LEU A 169 31.62 -7.02 -6.05
N GLY A 170 31.31 -7.18 -7.31
CA GLY A 170 31.47 -8.46 -8.03
C GLY A 170 32.87 -9.05 -7.96
N ASN A 171 33.90 -8.21 -7.96
CA ASN A 171 35.29 -8.64 -7.84
C ASN A 171 35.76 -8.94 -6.41
N VAL A 172 34.95 -8.54 -5.40
CA VAL A 172 35.30 -8.65 -3.98
C VAL A 172 34.58 -9.80 -3.32
N ILE A 173 33.26 -9.84 -3.51
CA ILE A 173 32.38 -10.81 -2.86
C ILE A 173 32.09 -11.98 -3.80
N GLY A 174 32.23 -11.76 -5.12
CA GLY A 174 31.78 -12.69 -6.15
C GLY A 174 30.27 -12.59 -6.41
N GLY A 175 29.84 -13.03 -7.59
CA GLY A 175 28.45 -12.92 -8.01
C GLY A 175 28.04 -11.51 -8.47
N ASP A 176 26.75 -11.28 -8.56
CA ASP A 176 26.13 -10.05 -9.09
C ASP A 176 25.11 -9.40 -8.12
N ASN A 177 24.94 -9.99 -6.94
CA ASN A 177 24.04 -9.49 -5.90
C ASN A 177 24.49 -9.92 -4.49
N PHE A 178 23.91 -9.28 -3.47
CA PHE A 178 24.01 -9.71 -2.08
C PHE A 178 23.24 -11.02 -1.86
N THR A 179 23.67 -11.80 -0.87
CA THR A 179 23.03 -13.06 -0.45
C THR A 179 22.79 -13.07 1.04
N SER A 180 22.14 -14.11 1.56
CA SER A 180 21.99 -14.29 3.02
C SER A 180 23.32 -14.48 3.75
N SER A 181 24.36 -14.89 3.05
CA SER A 181 25.71 -15.16 3.60
C SER A 181 26.71 -14.03 3.38
N THR A 182 26.36 -12.99 2.63
CA THR A 182 27.22 -11.81 2.46
C THR A 182 27.16 -10.89 3.68
N THR A 183 28.14 -10.05 3.85
CA THR A 183 28.19 -8.98 4.85
C THR A 183 28.33 -7.63 4.16
N PRO A 184 27.26 -6.75 4.18
CA PRO A 184 25.94 -6.99 4.77
C PRO A 184 25.13 -8.06 4.04
N SER A 185 24.16 -8.65 4.74
CA SER A 185 23.25 -9.64 4.15
C SER A 185 22.25 -8.98 3.20
N LEU A 186 21.65 -9.78 2.31
CA LEU A 186 20.60 -9.31 1.38
C LEU A 186 19.49 -8.55 2.12
N SER A 187 18.98 -9.11 3.22
CA SER A 187 17.91 -8.48 4.01
C SER A 187 18.33 -7.16 4.65
N ALA A 188 19.60 -7.03 5.05
CA ALA A 188 20.11 -5.76 5.57
C ALA A 188 20.14 -4.68 4.48
N VAL A 189 20.57 -5.03 3.27
CA VAL A 189 20.59 -4.09 2.13
C VAL A 189 19.17 -3.71 1.69
N GLU A 190 18.22 -4.64 1.70
CA GLU A 190 16.82 -4.33 1.47
C GLU A 190 16.30 -3.29 2.48
N ASN A 191 16.66 -3.43 3.76
CA ASN A 191 16.30 -2.44 4.78
C ASN A 191 16.93 -1.06 4.51
N TYR A 192 18.20 -1.00 4.09
CA TYR A 192 18.86 0.27 3.72
C TYR A 192 18.16 0.94 2.52
N ILE A 193 17.75 0.17 1.53
CA ILE A 193 16.95 0.68 0.40
C ILE A 193 15.62 1.26 0.92
N HIS A 194 14.94 0.57 1.80
CA HIS A 194 13.69 1.05 2.37
C HIS A 194 13.86 2.32 3.22
N GLU A 195 14.93 2.42 3.99
CA GLU A 195 15.25 3.65 4.73
C GLU A 195 15.58 4.81 3.80
N ALA A 196 16.33 4.54 2.72
CA ALA A 196 16.61 5.53 1.69
C ALA A 196 15.32 6.05 1.01
N GLN A 197 14.40 5.15 0.66
CA GLN A 197 13.08 5.51 0.12
C GLN A 197 12.30 6.42 1.08
N ALA A 198 12.23 6.05 2.36
CA ALA A 198 11.54 6.83 3.37
C ALA A 198 12.15 8.23 3.53
N LYS A 199 13.48 8.35 3.47
CA LYS A 199 14.19 9.64 3.49
C LYS A 199 13.83 10.51 2.28
N ILE A 200 13.77 9.92 1.08
CA ILE A 200 13.41 10.62 -0.16
C ILE A 200 11.94 11.10 -0.10
N ASP A 201 11.02 10.22 0.26
CA ASP A 201 9.60 10.54 0.37
C ASP A 201 9.35 11.67 1.39
N TYR A 202 10.03 11.59 2.55
CA TYR A 202 9.96 12.64 3.57
C TYR A 202 10.50 13.98 3.08
N TYR A 203 11.65 13.97 2.41
CA TYR A 203 12.31 15.20 1.95
C TYR A 203 11.56 15.86 0.80
N THR A 204 11.08 15.06 -0.17
CA THR A 204 10.34 15.56 -1.34
C THR A 204 8.86 15.78 -1.05
N ARG A 205 8.36 15.31 0.11
CA ARG A 205 6.92 15.26 0.46
C ARG A 205 6.05 14.56 -0.57
N LYS A 206 6.63 13.66 -1.36
CA LYS A 206 5.97 12.89 -2.41
C LYS A 206 6.29 11.42 -2.24
N SER A 207 5.38 10.57 -2.65
CA SER A 207 5.67 9.16 -2.86
C SER A 207 6.03 8.94 -4.33
N TRP A 208 7.14 8.30 -4.58
CA TRP A 208 7.62 7.95 -5.92
C TRP A 208 7.25 6.53 -6.32
N ARG A 209 6.32 5.99 -5.61
CA ARG A 209 5.60 4.74 -5.92
C ARG A 209 4.13 4.96 -5.68
N PRO A 210 3.27 4.20 -6.38
CA PRO A 210 1.85 4.14 -6.04
C PRO A 210 1.70 3.74 -4.57
N ASN A 211 0.96 4.52 -3.82
CA ASN A 211 0.71 4.28 -2.40
C ASN A 211 -0.77 4.53 -2.10
N ILE A 212 -1.22 4.16 -0.92
CA ILE A 212 -2.58 4.36 -0.47
C ILE A 212 -2.63 5.24 0.77
N ALA A 213 -3.55 6.20 0.77
CA ALA A 213 -4.04 6.85 1.96
C ALA A 213 -5.32 6.12 2.36
N TYR A 214 -5.26 5.41 3.46
CA TYR A 214 -6.39 4.62 3.92
C TYR A 214 -7.11 5.37 5.02
N GLN A 215 -8.44 5.53 4.87
CA GLN A 215 -9.33 6.19 5.83
C GLN A 215 -8.78 7.53 6.35
N GLU A 216 -8.31 8.39 5.46
CA GLU A 216 -7.89 9.75 5.82
C GLU A 216 -9.11 10.59 6.15
N TYR A 217 -9.06 11.32 7.27
CA TYR A 217 -10.19 12.08 7.78
C TYR A 217 -10.08 13.55 7.45
N HIS A 218 -11.19 14.17 7.03
CA HIS A 218 -11.27 15.57 6.69
C HIS A 218 -12.49 16.25 7.30
N GLU A 219 -12.35 17.56 7.51
CA GLU A 219 -13.47 18.41 7.84
C GLU A 219 -14.36 18.66 6.62
N PHE A 220 -15.65 18.80 6.86
CA PHE A 220 -16.58 19.11 5.79
C PHE A 220 -16.47 20.59 5.37
N ASN A 221 -16.30 20.81 4.06
CA ASN A 221 -16.42 22.12 3.44
C ASN A 221 -17.32 21.99 2.21
N VAL A 222 -18.31 22.88 2.11
CA VAL A 222 -19.31 22.90 1.00
C VAL A 222 -18.68 22.98 -0.40
N ASN A 223 -17.49 23.56 -0.52
CA ASN A 223 -16.78 23.68 -1.79
C ASN A 223 -15.89 22.46 -2.08
N GLY A 224 -15.80 21.52 -1.14
CA GLY A 224 -14.86 20.42 -1.20
C GLY A 224 -13.66 20.60 -0.28
N PHE A 225 -12.73 19.68 -0.33
CA PHE A 225 -11.53 19.66 0.50
C PHE A 225 -10.32 19.18 -0.31
N LYS A 226 -9.14 19.49 0.17
CA LYS A 226 -7.88 19.04 -0.44
C LYS A 226 -7.39 17.80 0.31
N LEU A 227 -7.00 16.77 -0.42
CA LEU A 227 -6.35 15.58 0.12
C LEU A 227 -4.95 15.95 0.64
N ASP A 228 -4.53 15.31 1.73
CA ASP A 228 -3.26 15.63 2.40
C ASP A 228 -2.05 15.10 1.62
N ARG A 229 -2.23 14.02 0.87
CA ARG A 229 -1.15 13.43 0.08
C ARG A 229 -1.08 14.06 -1.31
N LEU A 230 0.14 14.30 -1.77
CA LEU A 230 0.39 14.84 -3.10
C LEU A 230 0.20 13.78 -4.20
N ASP A 231 -0.10 14.25 -5.40
CA ASP A 231 -0.27 13.43 -6.60
C ASP A 231 -1.34 12.31 -6.44
N PRO A 232 -2.55 12.60 -5.89
CA PRO A 232 -3.63 11.61 -5.85
C PRO A 232 -4.14 11.34 -7.25
N TYR A 233 -4.30 10.07 -7.62
CA TYR A 233 -4.71 9.71 -8.98
C TYR A 233 -6.01 8.89 -9.07
N LYS A 234 -6.40 8.20 -7.99
CA LYS A 234 -7.63 7.39 -7.97
C LYS A 234 -8.22 7.42 -6.57
N LEU A 235 -9.47 7.81 -6.47
CA LEU A 235 -10.22 7.69 -5.24
C LEU A 235 -10.89 6.32 -5.22
N VAL A 236 -10.72 5.59 -4.12
CA VAL A 236 -11.30 4.26 -3.93
C VAL A 236 -12.67 4.39 -3.27
N LYS A 237 -12.73 5.12 -2.14
CA LYS A 237 -13.95 5.25 -1.34
C LYS A 237 -13.99 6.62 -0.68
N LEU A 238 -15.14 7.25 -0.68
CA LEU A 238 -15.42 8.44 0.11
C LEU A 238 -16.69 8.21 0.91
N GLN A 239 -16.61 8.45 2.19
CA GLN A 239 -17.72 8.27 3.11
C GLN A 239 -17.97 9.55 3.90
N ILE A 240 -19.23 9.83 4.21
CA ILE A 240 -19.63 11.01 5.01
C ILE A 240 -20.49 10.53 6.16
N TRP A 241 -20.16 10.97 7.37
CA TRP A 241 -20.94 10.69 8.57
C TRP A 241 -22.32 11.33 8.48
N ASN A 242 -23.39 10.53 8.62
CA ASN A 242 -24.77 10.99 8.54
C ASN A 242 -25.41 11.28 9.91
N GLY A 243 -24.65 11.10 10.99
CA GLY A 243 -25.12 11.23 12.36
C GLY A 243 -25.33 9.88 13.07
N ALA A 244 -25.26 8.76 12.34
CA ALA A 244 -25.40 7.40 12.86
C ALA A 244 -24.38 6.42 12.25
N SER A 245 -24.00 6.62 10.97
CA SER A 245 -23.08 5.75 10.24
C SER A 245 -22.36 6.56 9.14
N TYR A 246 -21.32 5.97 8.56
CA TYR A 246 -20.67 6.51 7.38
C TYR A 246 -21.39 6.05 6.12
N ASP A 247 -21.89 7.00 5.31
CA ASP A 247 -22.53 6.74 4.03
C ASP A 247 -21.52 6.86 2.90
N THR A 248 -21.35 5.82 2.11
CA THR A 248 -20.51 5.83 0.90
C THR A 248 -21.13 6.74 -0.17
N LYS A 249 -20.30 7.53 -0.82
CA LYS A 249 -20.69 8.51 -1.85
C LYS A 249 -20.12 8.11 -3.21
N ASP A 250 -20.87 8.41 -4.27
CA ASP A 250 -20.53 8.04 -5.63
C ASP A 250 -19.68 9.10 -6.33
N GLN A 251 -18.62 8.66 -7.00
CA GLN A 251 -17.75 9.54 -7.78
C GLN A 251 -18.27 9.77 -9.20
N GLY A 252 -18.39 11.04 -9.61
CA GLY A 252 -18.75 11.41 -10.97
C GLY A 252 -19.24 12.84 -11.08
N ARG A 253 -19.21 13.44 -12.27
CA ARG A 253 -19.66 14.82 -12.49
C ARG A 253 -21.14 15.06 -12.22
N THR A 254 -21.95 14.02 -12.39
CA THR A 254 -23.40 14.03 -12.14
C THR A 254 -23.76 13.29 -10.85
N GLN A 255 -22.76 12.81 -10.14
CA GLN A 255 -22.87 12.12 -8.87
C GLN A 255 -22.57 13.05 -7.68
N ASP A 256 -22.19 12.49 -6.53
CA ASP A 256 -22.04 13.26 -5.31
C ASP A 256 -20.79 14.13 -5.29
N PHE A 257 -19.68 13.65 -5.87
CA PHE A 257 -18.40 14.36 -5.88
C PHE A 257 -17.52 13.98 -7.08
N PHE A 258 -16.45 14.73 -7.30
CA PHE A 258 -15.38 14.36 -8.24
C PHE A 258 -14.00 14.76 -7.72
N LEU A 259 -12.99 13.96 -8.05
CA LEU A 259 -11.58 14.27 -7.79
C LEU A 259 -11.01 15.10 -8.94
N VAL A 260 -10.29 16.16 -8.60
CA VAL A 260 -9.44 16.92 -9.53
C VAL A 260 -7.99 16.44 -9.34
N PRO A 261 -7.48 15.52 -10.19
CA PRO A 261 -6.26 14.76 -9.87
C PRO A 261 -5.03 15.64 -9.63
N ASN A 262 -4.81 16.63 -10.48
CA ASN A 262 -3.59 17.47 -10.43
C ASN A 262 -3.50 18.37 -9.19
N THR A 263 -4.62 18.63 -8.53
CA THR A 263 -4.69 19.52 -7.36
C THR A 263 -4.96 18.77 -6.07
N GLY A 264 -5.38 17.52 -6.17
CA GLY A 264 -5.86 16.75 -5.03
C GLY A 264 -7.15 17.28 -4.41
N MET A 265 -7.89 18.11 -5.14
CA MET A 265 -9.16 18.65 -4.66
C MET A 265 -10.28 17.63 -4.89
N VAL A 266 -11.01 17.31 -3.85
CA VAL A 266 -12.30 16.63 -3.92
C VAL A 266 -13.37 17.69 -3.90
N GLN A 267 -14.13 17.82 -4.98
CA GLN A 267 -15.20 18.82 -5.09
C GLN A 267 -16.55 18.13 -5.03
N PHE A 268 -17.42 18.61 -4.17
CA PHE A 268 -18.81 18.15 -4.13
C PHE A 268 -19.59 18.70 -5.30
N SER A 269 -20.45 17.89 -5.91
CA SER A 269 -21.31 18.34 -6.99
C SER A 269 -22.40 19.26 -6.44
N ARG A 270 -22.84 20.21 -7.25
CA ARG A 270 -23.94 21.11 -6.86
C ARG A 270 -25.23 20.36 -6.54
N TYR A 271 -25.43 19.20 -7.16
CA TYR A 271 -26.59 18.33 -6.90
C TYR A 271 -26.55 17.68 -5.51
N PHE A 272 -25.35 17.44 -4.97
CA PHE A 272 -25.18 16.95 -3.61
C PHE A 272 -25.62 18.01 -2.57
N LEU A 273 -25.38 19.29 -2.89
CA LEU A 273 -25.68 20.44 -2.03
C LEU A 273 -27.09 20.99 -2.20
N LEU A 274 -27.93 20.42 -3.09
CA LEU A 274 -29.29 20.90 -3.27
C LEU A 274 -30.16 20.58 -2.05
N PRO A 275 -30.98 21.57 -1.62
CA PRO A 275 -31.84 21.44 -0.42
C PRO A 275 -32.74 20.22 -0.38
N ALA A 276 -33.11 19.67 -1.54
CA ALA A 276 -33.99 18.51 -1.62
C ALA A 276 -33.42 17.23 -0.98
N ARG A 277 -32.07 17.12 -0.84
CA ARG A 277 -31.42 16.01 -0.09
C ARG A 277 -31.10 16.41 1.36
N PHE A 278 -31.21 17.69 1.68
CA PHE A 278 -31.03 18.23 3.04
C PHE A 278 -32.34 18.59 3.73
N THR A 279 -33.51 18.33 3.12
CA THR A 279 -34.84 18.71 3.66
C THR A 279 -35.39 17.74 4.67
N SER A 280 -34.78 16.61 4.94
CA SER A 280 -35.09 15.93 6.16
C SER A 280 -34.41 16.65 7.32
N TYR A 281 -35.08 16.79 8.44
CA TYR A 281 -34.62 17.35 9.72
C TYR A 281 -33.31 16.71 10.25
N ASN A 282 -32.82 15.75 9.55
CA ASN A 282 -31.53 15.06 9.70
C ASN A 282 -30.51 15.44 8.61
N ALA A 283 -30.61 16.64 8.02
CA ALA A 283 -29.40 17.20 7.43
C ALA A 283 -28.30 16.99 8.46
N PRO A 284 -27.12 16.44 8.08
CA PRO A 284 -26.03 16.33 9.02
C PRO A 284 -25.87 17.72 9.62
N VAL A 285 -26.38 17.88 10.84
CA VAL A 285 -26.23 19.12 11.56
C VAL A 285 -24.77 19.10 11.90
N PHE A 286 -23.96 19.59 10.97
CA PHE A 286 -22.62 20.04 11.27
C PHE A 286 -22.83 21.16 12.30
N ARG A 287 -23.12 20.79 13.53
CA ARG A 287 -23.14 21.70 14.65
C ARG A 287 -21.69 22.11 14.84
N PHE A 288 -21.34 23.16 14.16
CA PHE A 288 -20.21 23.98 14.53
C PHE A 288 -20.50 24.51 15.94
N GLY A 289 -20.14 23.76 16.95
CA GLY A 289 -20.33 24.20 18.32
C GLY A 289 -20.57 23.05 19.28
N GLY A 290 -19.53 22.46 19.76
CA GLY A 290 -19.49 21.74 21.03
C GLY A 290 -19.96 20.31 21.01
N GLY A 291 -19.19 19.41 20.45
CA GLY A 291 -19.32 17.98 20.70
C GLY A 291 -18.81 17.09 19.58
N GLU A 292 -17.75 16.47 19.83
CA GLU A 292 -17.25 15.14 19.48
C GLU A 292 -17.00 14.72 18.02
N PHE A 293 -17.46 15.37 16.95
CA PHE A 293 -17.14 14.99 15.58
C PHE A 293 -16.55 16.17 14.80
N THR A 294 -15.23 16.29 14.77
CA THR A 294 -14.52 17.34 14.04
C THR A 294 -14.20 16.96 12.60
N MET A 295 -14.26 15.68 12.22
CA MET A 295 -13.83 15.21 10.90
C MET A 295 -14.84 14.20 10.30
N PRO A 296 -15.99 14.69 9.75
CA PRO A 296 -17.06 13.81 9.30
C PRO A 296 -16.83 13.12 7.95
N ILE A 297 -15.72 13.40 7.27
CA ILE A 297 -15.39 12.79 5.98
C ILE A 297 -14.26 11.79 6.18
N LYS A 298 -14.47 10.58 5.65
CA LYS A 298 -13.48 9.52 5.60
C LYS A 298 -13.21 9.16 4.14
N VAL A 299 -11.95 9.19 3.72
CA VAL A 299 -11.58 8.96 2.32
C VAL A 299 -10.41 8.00 2.19
N THR A 300 -10.54 7.06 1.25
CA THR A 300 -9.48 6.13 0.86
C THR A 300 -9.12 6.38 -0.60
N TYR A 301 -7.85 6.61 -0.89
CA TYR A 301 -7.41 6.94 -2.25
C TYR A 301 -5.98 6.51 -2.52
N PHE A 302 -5.67 6.32 -3.79
CA PHE A 302 -4.31 6.11 -4.27
C PHE A 302 -3.62 7.43 -4.57
N TYR A 303 -2.35 7.53 -4.20
CA TYR A 303 -1.52 8.69 -4.44
C TYR A 303 -0.09 8.29 -4.81
N GLY A 304 0.71 9.25 -5.25
CA GLY A 304 2.09 9.06 -5.61
C GLY A 304 2.28 8.85 -7.11
N ARG A 305 3.54 8.71 -7.51
CA ARG A 305 3.97 8.57 -8.90
C ARG A 305 4.55 7.19 -9.13
N ASP A 306 4.49 6.75 -10.37
CA ASP A 306 5.18 5.52 -10.77
C ASP A 306 6.58 5.87 -11.29
N ILE A 307 7.60 5.52 -10.51
CA ILE A 307 9.01 5.75 -10.83
C ILE A 307 9.42 5.18 -12.19
N THR A 308 8.76 4.10 -12.64
CA THR A 308 9.09 3.44 -13.91
C THR A 308 8.60 4.23 -15.12
N THR A 309 7.57 5.05 -14.94
CA THR A 309 6.93 5.81 -16.01
C THR A 309 7.25 7.32 -15.94
N ASP A 310 7.82 7.79 -14.84
CA ASP A 310 8.06 9.22 -14.58
C ASP A 310 9.36 9.76 -15.22
N GLY A 311 9.95 9.02 -16.14
CA GLY A 311 11.04 9.47 -17.00
C GLY A 311 12.26 9.96 -16.23
N ARG A 312 12.59 11.27 -16.37
CA ARG A 312 13.80 11.88 -15.77
C ARG A 312 13.77 11.83 -14.25
N ASP A 313 12.67 12.20 -13.65
CA ASP A 313 12.54 12.28 -12.18
C ASP A 313 12.62 10.89 -11.56
N GLY A 314 12.02 9.89 -12.20
CA GLY A 314 12.13 8.49 -11.77
C GLY A 314 13.59 7.99 -11.81
N ALA A 315 14.34 8.31 -12.86
CA ALA A 315 15.76 7.95 -12.95
C ALA A 315 16.61 8.63 -11.86
N LEU A 316 16.32 9.90 -11.54
CA LEU A 316 16.99 10.63 -10.46
C LEU A 316 16.69 10.00 -9.09
N VAL A 317 15.43 9.66 -8.82
CA VAL A 317 15.04 8.99 -7.57
C VAL A 317 15.74 7.65 -7.42
N THR A 318 15.82 6.86 -8.48
CA THR A 318 16.56 5.60 -8.49
C THR A 318 18.03 5.82 -8.17
N ASP A 319 18.69 6.81 -8.78
CA ASP A 319 20.09 7.11 -8.54
C ASP A 319 20.36 7.59 -7.11
N ILE A 320 19.53 8.47 -6.58
CA ILE A 320 19.59 8.92 -5.18
C ILE A 320 19.43 7.74 -4.22
N THR A 321 18.45 6.87 -4.46
CA THR A 321 18.19 5.71 -3.61
C THR A 321 19.39 4.78 -3.56
N LYS A 322 19.98 4.46 -4.73
CA LYS A 322 21.20 3.65 -4.83
C LYS A 322 22.34 4.24 -4.00
N LYS A 323 22.60 5.54 -4.13
CA LYS A 323 23.68 6.22 -3.41
C LYS A 323 23.45 6.26 -1.91
N LEU A 324 22.22 6.55 -1.46
CA LEU A 324 21.88 6.54 -0.03
C LEU A 324 22.03 5.15 0.58
N ALA A 325 21.52 4.11 -0.08
CA ALA A 325 21.69 2.74 0.38
C ALA A 325 23.17 2.32 0.35
N ALA A 326 23.94 2.73 -0.65
CA ALA A 326 25.36 2.47 -0.73
C ALA A 326 26.16 3.13 0.41
N ILE A 327 25.77 4.33 0.84
CA ILE A 327 26.37 4.99 2.02
C ILE A 327 26.17 4.12 3.27
N ASP A 328 24.96 3.60 3.47
CA ASP A 328 24.65 2.78 4.65
C ASP A 328 25.37 1.41 4.58
N VAL A 329 25.51 0.81 3.39
CA VAL A 329 26.38 -0.37 3.18
C VAL A 329 27.83 -0.07 3.53
N LEU A 330 28.38 1.05 3.09
CA LEU A 330 29.78 1.44 3.36
C LEU A 330 30.02 1.78 4.84
N ARG A 331 28.98 2.19 5.57
CA ARG A 331 29.01 2.46 7.01
C ARG A 331 28.78 1.23 7.88
N HIS A 332 28.39 0.11 7.30
CA HIS A 332 28.14 -1.11 8.06
C HIS A 332 29.35 -1.51 8.90
N ALA A 333 29.16 -1.77 10.19
CA ALA A 333 30.27 -1.95 11.17
C ALA A 333 31.24 -3.06 10.77
N ASP A 334 30.74 -4.14 10.13
CA ASP A 334 31.53 -5.26 9.69
C ASP A 334 32.26 -5.00 8.36
N TYR A 335 31.82 -4.00 7.60
CA TYR A 335 32.43 -3.62 6.34
C TYR A 335 33.81 -2.93 6.55
N GLY A 336 34.04 -2.39 7.73
CA GLY A 336 35.32 -1.84 8.11
C GLY A 336 36.47 -2.86 8.21
N GLY A 337 36.16 -4.15 8.17
CA GLY A 337 37.12 -5.26 8.17
C GLY A 337 37.42 -5.84 6.78
N VAL A 338 36.55 -5.60 5.79
CA VAL A 338 36.72 -6.05 4.40
C VAL A 338 37.16 -4.83 3.58
N SER A 339 38.42 -4.75 3.21
CA SER A 339 38.86 -3.75 2.23
C SER A 339 38.12 -4.03 0.92
N VAL A 340 37.21 -3.14 0.54
CA VAL A 340 36.66 -3.13 -0.82
C VAL A 340 37.86 -3.08 -1.73
N SER A 341 38.13 -4.18 -2.43
CA SER A 341 39.25 -4.43 -3.35
C SER A 341 40.16 -3.21 -3.57
N GLY A 342 41.19 -3.06 -2.73
CA GLY A 342 42.19 -2.01 -2.89
C GLY A 342 41.84 -0.61 -2.38
N MET A 343 40.67 -0.36 -1.80
CA MET A 343 40.34 0.91 -1.14
C MET A 343 40.81 0.89 0.32
N ASP A 344 41.55 1.92 0.72
CA ASP A 344 41.82 2.16 2.11
C ASP A 344 40.65 2.90 2.81
N ARG A 345 40.67 3.03 4.14
CA ARG A 345 39.62 3.70 4.92
C ARG A 345 39.40 5.16 4.49
N VAL A 346 40.40 5.82 4.00
CA VAL A 346 40.34 7.22 3.54
C VAL A 346 39.55 7.30 2.24
N GLN A 347 39.73 6.36 1.33
CA GLN A 347 39.00 6.28 0.07
C GLN A 347 37.53 5.96 0.31
N VAL A 348 37.19 5.09 1.27
CA VAL A 348 35.82 4.81 1.66
C VAL A 348 35.12 6.06 2.22
N ALA A 349 35.79 6.79 3.12
CA ALA A 349 35.28 8.04 3.68
C ALA A 349 35.04 9.10 2.57
N GLN A 350 36.00 9.29 1.67
CA GLN A 350 35.86 10.20 0.52
C GLN A 350 34.67 9.82 -0.40
N LYS A 351 34.45 8.52 -0.61
CA LYS A 351 33.31 8.05 -1.41
C LYS A 351 31.97 8.32 -0.71
N ILE A 352 31.90 8.13 0.60
CA ILE A 352 30.72 8.49 1.40
C ILE A 352 30.44 10.00 1.32
N ASP A 353 31.47 10.83 1.47
CA ASP A 353 31.32 12.29 1.39
C ASP A 353 30.85 12.73 0.00
N ALA A 354 31.43 12.16 -1.06
CA ALA A 354 31.01 12.43 -2.45
C ALA A 354 29.54 12.05 -2.68
N TYR A 355 29.14 10.84 -2.30
CA TYR A 355 27.73 10.42 -2.45
C TYR A 355 26.78 11.27 -1.60
N THR A 356 27.19 11.68 -0.41
CA THR A 356 26.40 12.55 0.46
C THR A 356 26.18 13.92 -0.20
N ALA A 357 27.22 14.52 -0.76
CA ALA A 357 27.13 15.81 -1.45
C ALA A 357 26.25 15.72 -2.71
N GLU A 358 26.49 14.71 -3.57
CA GLU A 358 25.69 14.50 -4.78
C GLU A 358 24.22 14.25 -4.48
N THR A 359 23.91 13.42 -3.47
CA THR A 359 22.51 13.14 -3.13
C THR A 359 21.79 14.36 -2.58
N ALA A 360 22.48 15.23 -1.83
CA ALA A 360 21.89 16.46 -1.33
C ALA A 360 21.49 17.42 -2.49
N GLU A 361 22.37 17.59 -3.47
CA GLU A 361 22.10 18.41 -4.65
C GLU A 361 20.93 17.86 -5.48
N LEU A 362 20.92 16.54 -5.72
CA LEU A 362 19.86 15.89 -6.47
C LEU A 362 18.50 15.94 -5.76
N LEU A 363 18.48 15.77 -4.43
CA LEU A 363 17.27 15.89 -3.64
C LEU A 363 16.66 17.30 -3.72
N ASP A 364 17.51 18.33 -3.66
CA ASP A 364 17.05 19.71 -3.83
C ASP A 364 16.43 19.95 -5.22
N SER A 365 16.93 19.30 -6.24
CA SER A 365 16.38 19.38 -7.60
C SER A 365 15.00 18.73 -7.75
N LEU A 366 14.70 17.72 -6.93
CA LEU A 366 13.40 17.02 -6.91
C LEU A 366 12.36 17.74 -6.05
N ARG A 367 12.79 18.65 -5.20
CA ARG A 367 11.89 19.40 -4.33
C ARG A 367 11.04 20.35 -5.15
N SER A 368 9.75 20.06 -5.29
CA SER A 368 8.83 21.02 -5.91
C SER A 368 8.53 22.12 -4.89
N PHE A 369 8.77 23.36 -5.28
CA PHE A 369 8.25 24.49 -4.54
C PHE A 369 6.74 24.56 -4.79
N GLU A 370 5.93 24.25 -3.79
CA GLU A 370 4.52 24.65 -3.84
C GLU A 370 4.48 26.17 -3.70
N VAL A 371 4.11 26.85 -4.77
CA VAL A 371 3.74 28.26 -4.71
C VAL A 371 2.32 28.26 -4.12
N PHE A 372 2.20 28.70 -2.87
CA PHE A 372 0.93 28.91 -2.19
C PHE A 372 0.21 30.15 -2.73
#